data_b9a10f8543ca2cd1d3e08e10c554044f
#
_entry.id   b9a10f8543ca2cd1d3e08e10c554044f
#
_cell.length_a   1.000
_cell.length_b   1.000
_cell.length_c   1.000
_cell.angle_alpha   90.00
_cell.angle_beta   90.00
_cell.angle_gamma   90.00
#
_symmetry.space_group_name_H-M   'P 1'
#
loop_
_entity.id
_entity.type
_entity.pdbx_description
1 polymer ?
#
loop_
_entity_poly.entity_id
_entity_poly.type
_entity_poly.pdbx_seq_one_letter_code
_entity_poly.pdbx_strand_id
1 'polypeptide(L)'
;MKDDDAYYDSLSVYDRVVDEAIQKYSNLSKFANELGLDRTSFYNKISLRTDTLLKCAKVLNISVNYLLTGKKKDVYKPVEARYIMIRTQKLPKNTENCLRVEKCQLNKGTKKHLTVRSVLRFAKAFKCEPVDIIK
;
A
#
# COMPACT_ATOMS: atom_id res chain seq x y z
N MET A 1 -15.87 -2.85 14.57
CA MET A 1 -16.04 -3.65 13.37
C MET A 1 -16.11 -2.81 12.11
N LYS A 2 -17.01 -1.84 12.07
CA LYS A 2 -17.05 -0.89 10.94
C LYS A 2 -15.74 -0.13 10.80
N ASP A 3 -15.09 0.17 11.92
CA ASP A 3 -13.82 0.89 11.92
C ASP A 3 -12.70 0.08 11.30
N ASP A 4 -12.72 -1.25 11.47
CA ASP A 4 -11.72 -2.13 10.88
C ASP A 4 -11.80 -2.13 9.35
N ASP A 5 -13.02 -2.17 8.80
CA ASP A 5 -13.21 -2.18 7.35
C ASP A 5 -12.75 -0.85 6.74
N ALA A 6 -13.07 0.27 7.37
CA ALA A 6 -12.61 1.59 6.92
C ALA A 6 -11.10 1.72 7.03
N TYR A 7 -10.53 1.18 8.09
CA TYR A 7 -9.09 1.23 8.35
C TYR A 7 -8.29 0.46 7.28
N TYR A 8 -8.82 -0.66 6.81
CA TYR A 8 -8.15 -1.51 5.82
C TYR A 8 -8.70 -1.31 4.40
N ASP A 9 -9.19 -0.12 4.08
CA ASP A 9 -9.79 0.16 2.77
C ASP A 9 -8.76 0.76 1.80
N SER A 10 -8.46 0.04 0.72
CA SER A 10 -7.50 0.48 -0.28
C SER A 10 -7.95 1.74 -1.04
N LEU A 11 -9.25 1.95 -1.19
CA LEU A 11 -9.76 3.16 -1.84
C LEU A 11 -9.48 4.40 -1.00
N SER A 12 -9.56 4.27 0.33
CA SER A 12 -9.19 5.36 1.24
C SER A 12 -7.72 5.71 1.13
N VAL A 13 -6.85 4.73 0.93
CA VAL A 13 -5.43 4.97 0.70
C VAL A 13 -5.22 5.78 -0.58
N TYR A 14 -5.86 5.36 -1.65
CA TYR A 14 -5.78 6.09 -2.92
C TYR A 14 -6.26 7.53 -2.77
N ASP A 15 -7.39 7.73 -2.10
CA ASP A 15 -7.95 9.07 -1.89
C ASP A 15 -7.00 9.97 -1.11
N ARG A 16 -6.31 9.45 -0.09
CA ARG A 16 -5.32 10.23 0.65
C ARG A 16 -4.16 10.65 -0.24
N VAL A 17 -3.68 9.75 -1.10
CA VAL A 17 -2.61 10.08 -2.04
C VAL A 17 -3.07 11.18 -2.99
N VAL A 18 -4.27 11.07 -3.54
CA VAL A 18 -4.82 12.07 -4.45
C VAL A 18 -4.95 13.43 -3.78
N ASP A 19 -5.51 13.46 -2.56
CA ASP A 19 -5.68 14.71 -1.81
C ASP A 19 -4.36 15.42 -1.58
N GLU A 20 -3.34 14.69 -1.14
CA GLU A 20 -2.01 15.26 -0.90
C GLU A 20 -1.34 15.70 -2.19
N ALA A 21 -1.53 14.93 -3.28
CA ALA A 21 -0.97 15.28 -4.57
C ALA A 21 -1.57 16.58 -5.12
N ILE A 22 -2.88 16.75 -4.99
CA ILE A 22 -3.57 17.97 -5.45
C ILE A 22 -3.11 19.18 -4.65
N GLN A 23 -2.92 19.03 -3.35
CA GLN A 23 -2.42 20.12 -2.51
C GLN A 23 -1.03 20.58 -2.92
N LYS A 24 -0.16 19.64 -3.32
CA LYS A 24 1.23 19.97 -3.66
C LYS A 24 1.41 20.36 -5.13
N TYR A 25 0.72 19.68 -6.06
CA TYR A 25 0.96 19.82 -7.50
C TYR A 25 -0.17 20.49 -8.27
N SER A 26 -1.28 20.77 -7.64
CA SER A 26 -2.48 21.36 -8.24
C SER A 26 -3.25 20.43 -9.16
N ASN A 27 -2.62 19.41 -9.78
CA ASN A 27 -3.36 18.40 -10.54
C ASN A 27 -2.59 17.09 -10.55
N LEU A 28 -3.31 15.99 -10.88
CA LEU A 28 -2.75 14.67 -10.85
C LEU A 28 -1.79 14.37 -12.00
N SER A 29 -1.95 15.05 -13.14
CA SER A 29 -1.06 14.84 -14.28
C SER A 29 0.38 15.24 -13.96
N LYS A 30 0.55 16.37 -13.29
CA LYS A 30 1.87 16.84 -12.86
C LYS A 30 2.49 15.86 -11.86
N PHE A 31 1.67 15.38 -10.92
CA PHE A 31 2.13 14.43 -9.93
C PHE A 31 2.57 13.11 -10.57
N ALA A 32 1.76 12.57 -11.49
CA ALA A 32 2.10 11.34 -12.21
C ALA A 32 3.39 11.48 -13.00
N ASN A 33 3.60 12.63 -13.66
CA ASN A 33 4.84 12.91 -14.35
C ASN A 33 6.04 12.88 -13.42
N GLU A 34 5.90 13.47 -12.23
CA GLU A 34 6.96 13.47 -11.23
C GLU A 34 7.31 12.07 -10.76
N LEU A 35 6.32 11.19 -10.69
CA LEU A 35 6.53 9.78 -10.33
C LEU A 35 7.17 8.98 -11.46
N GLY A 36 7.18 9.51 -12.70
CA GLY A 36 7.65 8.76 -13.85
C GLY A 36 6.68 7.70 -14.34
N LEU A 37 5.39 7.85 -14.02
CA LEU A 37 4.35 6.90 -14.41
C LEU A 37 3.45 7.51 -15.49
N ASP A 38 2.84 6.66 -16.32
CA ASP A 38 1.82 7.15 -17.21
C ASP A 38 0.51 7.37 -16.43
N ARG A 39 -0.38 8.18 -17.01
CA ARG A 39 -1.64 8.54 -16.37
C ARG A 39 -2.53 7.34 -16.10
N THR A 40 -2.56 6.39 -17.03
CA THR A 40 -3.43 5.22 -16.95
C THR A 40 -3.06 4.34 -15.76
N SER A 41 -1.78 4.08 -15.57
CA SER A 41 -1.31 3.26 -14.46
C SER A 41 -1.65 3.87 -13.11
N PHE A 42 -1.47 5.19 -12.97
CA PHE A 42 -1.74 5.86 -11.70
C PHE A 42 -3.24 5.93 -11.39
N TYR A 43 -4.08 6.12 -12.41
CA TYR A 43 -5.50 6.28 -12.20
C TYR A 43 -6.25 4.97 -11.92
N ASN A 44 -5.59 3.83 -11.96
CA ASN A 44 -6.22 2.57 -11.62
C ASN A 44 -6.25 2.39 -10.10
N LYS A 45 -7.33 2.82 -9.47
CA LYS A 45 -7.51 2.81 -8.02
C LYS A 45 -7.39 1.41 -7.40
N ILE A 46 -7.88 0.41 -8.10
CA ILE A 46 -7.97 -0.97 -7.57
C ILE A 46 -6.60 -1.63 -7.56
N SER A 47 -5.78 -1.34 -8.53
CA SER A 47 -4.49 -2.00 -8.70
C SER A 47 -3.29 -1.14 -8.30
N LEU A 48 -3.48 -0.15 -7.42
CA LEU A 48 -2.37 0.64 -6.90
C LEU A 48 -1.36 -0.30 -6.26
N ARG A 49 -0.13 -0.28 -6.76
CA ARG A 49 0.94 -1.17 -6.27
C ARG A 49 1.64 -0.55 -5.06
N THR A 50 2.15 -1.42 -4.20
CA THR A 50 2.87 -0.97 -3.00
C THR A 50 4.12 -0.18 -3.36
N ASP A 51 4.89 -0.62 -4.38
CA ASP A 51 6.07 0.12 -4.80
C ASP A 51 5.73 1.52 -5.31
N THR A 52 4.60 1.66 -6.01
CA THR A 52 4.10 2.96 -6.44
C THR A 52 3.72 3.83 -5.24
N LEU A 53 3.07 3.24 -4.24
CA LEU A 53 2.73 3.96 -3.01
C LEU A 53 3.97 4.49 -2.30
N LEU A 54 5.03 3.69 -2.24
CA LEU A 54 6.30 4.11 -1.62
C LEU A 54 6.91 5.29 -2.38
N LYS A 55 6.83 5.30 -3.71
CA LYS A 55 7.28 6.44 -4.51
C LYS A 55 6.44 7.68 -4.23
N CYS A 56 5.13 7.52 -4.12
CA CYS A 56 4.24 8.63 -3.78
C CYS A 56 4.62 9.25 -2.44
N ALA A 57 4.86 8.42 -1.43
CA ALA A 57 5.25 8.89 -0.11
C ALA A 57 6.54 9.72 -0.18
N LYS A 58 7.52 9.24 -0.94
CA LYS A 58 8.79 9.93 -1.10
C LYS A 58 8.62 11.29 -1.78
N VAL A 59 7.90 11.32 -2.89
CA VAL A 59 7.68 12.56 -3.67
C VAL A 59 6.87 13.57 -2.87
N LEU A 60 5.85 13.10 -2.14
CA LEU A 60 5.01 13.96 -1.31
C LEU A 60 5.65 14.33 0.03
N ASN A 61 6.74 13.67 0.40
CA ASN A 61 7.40 13.81 1.69
C ASN A 61 6.45 13.56 2.87
N ILE A 62 5.68 12.49 2.78
CA ILE A 62 4.70 12.09 3.78
C ILE A 62 4.96 10.65 4.17
N SER A 63 4.76 10.31 5.45
CA SER A 63 4.99 8.95 5.93
C SER A 63 4.10 7.93 5.23
N VAL A 64 4.66 6.77 4.93
CA VAL A 64 3.91 5.65 4.34
C VAL A 64 2.77 5.24 5.26
N ASN A 65 3.02 5.24 6.58
CA ASN A 65 2.01 4.88 7.55
C ASN A 65 0.78 5.79 7.47
N TYR A 66 0.97 7.10 7.33
CA TYR A 66 -0.16 8.01 7.17
C TYR A 66 -0.97 7.70 5.92
N LEU A 67 -0.29 7.46 4.79
CA LEU A 67 -1.00 7.15 3.55
C LEU A 67 -1.80 5.86 3.67
N LEU A 68 -1.28 4.87 4.38
CA LEU A 68 -1.96 3.59 4.57
C LEU A 68 -3.10 3.65 5.57
N THR A 69 -2.96 4.42 6.65
CA THR A 69 -3.92 4.36 7.77
C THR A 69 -4.70 5.64 8.02
N GLY A 70 -4.21 6.77 7.53
CA GLY A 70 -4.80 8.08 7.82
C GLY A 70 -4.50 8.60 9.21
N LYS A 71 -3.67 7.90 9.98
CA LYS A 71 -3.33 8.30 11.34
C LYS A 71 -1.99 9.03 11.37
N LYS A 72 -1.89 10.07 12.17
CA LYS A 72 -0.66 10.80 12.46
C LYS A 72 0.19 11.13 11.23
N LYS A 73 -0.15 12.21 10.55
CA LYS A 73 0.62 12.69 9.42
C LYS A 73 2.03 13.09 9.86
N ASP A 74 3.03 12.56 9.18
CA ASP A 74 4.44 12.80 9.52
C ASP A 74 5.24 12.88 8.22
N VAL A 75 6.52 13.25 8.33
CA VAL A 75 7.41 13.32 7.17
C VAL A 75 7.79 11.93 6.70
N TYR A 76 8.18 11.84 5.42
CA TYR A 76 8.59 10.59 4.82
C TYR A 76 9.81 10.00 5.52
N LYS A 77 9.74 8.70 5.79
CA LYS A 77 10.88 7.91 6.22
C LYS A 77 10.98 6.70 5.29
N PRO A 78 12.18 6.39 4.77
CA PRO A 78 12.31 5.27 3.85
C PRO A 78 11.80 3.96 4.41
N VAL A 79 11.02 3.26 3.62
CA VAL A 79 10.52 1.92 3.95
C VAL A 79 10.86 1.01 2.78
N GLU A 80 11.50 -0.11 3.08
CA GLU A 80 11.86 -1.09 2.07
C GLU A 80 10.85 -2.22 2.08
N ALA A 81 10.31 -2.56 0.89
CA ALA A 81 9.30 -3.59 0.74
C ALA A 81 9.93 -4.97 0.71
N ARG A 82 10.07 -5.60 1.86
CA ARG A 82 10.65 -6.94 2.00
C ARG A 82 9.61 -8.01 2.25
N TYR A 83 8.44 -7.63 2.75
CA TYR A 83 7.33 -8.55 3.06
C TYR A 83 7.76 -9.71 3.96
N ILE A 84 8.63 -9.43 4.94
CA ILE A 84 9.23 -10.46 5.79
C ILE A 84 8.17 -11.24 6.56
N MET A 85 7.18 -10.54 7.13
CA MET A 85 6.13 -11.21 7.90
C MET A 85 5.34 -12.20 7.04
N ILE A 86 4.97 -11.80 5.83
CA ILE A 86 4.25 -12.70 4.92
C ILE A 86 5.10 -13.91 4.56
N ARG A 87 6.38 -13.70 4.28
CA ARG A 87 7.28 -14.77 3.85
C ARG A 87 7.59 -15.77 4.94
N THR A 88 7.71 -15.31 6.20
CA THR A 88 8.24 -16.12 7.29
C THR A 88 7.18 -16.65 8.24
N GLN A 89 6.05 -15.98 8.38
CA GLN A 89 5.03 -16.38 9.34
C GLN A 89 3.93 -17.19 8.70
N LYS A 90 3.39 -18.15 9.48
CA LYS A 90 2.28 -18.96 9.04
C LYS A 90 1.01 -18.12 8.98
N LEU A 91 0.24 -18.27 7.91
CA LEU A 91 -1.01 -17.54 7.76
C LEU A 91 -2.04 -18.03 8.80
N PRO A 92 -2.86 -17.11 9.33
CA PRO A 92 -3.93 -17.49 10.25
C PRO A 92 -4.93 -18.43 9.61
N LYS A 93 -5.66 -19.18 10.44
CA LYS A 93 -6.77 -19.99 9.99
C LYS A 93 -7.80 -19.10 9.32
N ASN A 94 -8.51 -19.63 8.34
CA ASN A 94 -9.54 -18.92 7.60
C ASN A 94 -9.01 -17.75 6.73
N THR A 95 -7.70 -17.74 6.47
CA THR A 95 -7.14 -16.79 5.52
C THR A 95 -7.66 -17.10 4.11
N GLU A 96 -8.03 -16.05 3.37
CA GLU A 96 -8.52 -16.18 2.01
C GLU A 96 -7.50 -16.90 1.12
N ASN A 97 -8.01 -17.73 0.20
CA ASN A 97 -7.16 -18.51 -0.68
C ASN A 97 -6.27 -17.63 -1.56
N CYS A 98 -6.75 -16.46 -1.98
CA CYS A 98 -5.95 -15.55 -2.79
C CYS A 98 -4.70 -15.08 -2.05
N LEU A 99 -4.77 -14.89 -0.73
CA LEU A 99 -3.61 -14.50 0.06
C LEU A 99 -2.62 -15.65 0.20
N ARG A 100 -3.11 -16.88 0.29
CA ARG A 100 -2.24 -18.07 0.32
C ARG A 100 -1.46 -18.21 -0.99
N VAL A 101 -2.12 -17.94 -2.12
CA VAL A 101 -1.49 -17.97 -3.43
C VAL A 101 -0.41 -16.87 -3.51
N GLU A 102 -0.72 -15.66 -3.07
CA GLU A 102 0.22 -14.55 -3.11
C GLU A 102 1.46 -14.81 -2.24
N LYS A 103 1.27 -15.39 -1.05
CA LYS A 103 2.40 -15.78 -0.21
C LYS A 103 3.31 -16.78 -0.95
N CYS A 104 2.71 -17.75 -1.60
CA CYS A 104 3.45 -18.74 -2.38
C CYS A 104 4.24 -18.07 -3.52
N GLN A 105 3.61 -17.13 -4.23
CA GLN A 105 4.25 -16.40 -5.31
C GLN A 105 5.42 -15.54 -4.83
N LEU A 106 5.27 -14.89 -3.67
CA LEU A 106 6.38 -14.13 -3.08
C LEU A 106 7.55 -15.03 -2.73
N ASN A 107 7.28 -16.19 -2.13
CA ASN A 107 8.34 -17.12 -1.73
C ASN A 107 9.04 -17.76 -2.92
N LYS A 108 8.31 -17.97 -4.02
CA LYS A 108 8.89 -18.51 -5.25
C LYS A 108 9.58 -17.45 -6.11
N GLY A 109 9.42 -16.18 -5.79
CA GLY A 109 10.00 -15.10 -6.56
C GLY A 109 9.24 -14.75 -7.84
N THR A 110 8.07 -15.35 -8.06
CA THR A 110 7.25 -15.06 -9.25
C THR A 110 6.48 -13.76 -9.11
N LYS A 111 6.32 -13.27 -7.88
CA LYS A 111 5.71 -11.98 -7.59
C LYS A 111 6.63 -11.21 -6.66
N LYS A 112 7.00 -9.99 -7.05
CA LYS A 112 7.94 -9.16 -6.27
C LYS A 112 7.23 -8.08 -5.45
N HIS A 113 6.10 -7.59 -5.92
CA HIS A 113 5.36 -6.52 -5.26
C HIS A 113 3.89 -6.88 -5.14
N LEU A 114 3.29 -6.51 -4.02
CA LEU A 114 1.87 -6.66 -3.78
C LEU A 114 1.15 -5.35 -4.12
N THR A 115 -0.15 -5.45 -4.43
CA THR A 115 -0.99 -4.26 -4.48
C THR A 115 -1.24 -3.78 -3.05
N VAL A 116 -1.61 -2.50 -2.91
CA VAL A 116 -2.00 -1.95 -1.61
C VAL A 116 -3.18 -2.75 -1.04
N ARG A 117 -4.12 -3.15 -1.90
CA ARG A 117 -5.26 -3.96 -1.47
C ARG A 117 -4.83 -5.27 -0.80
N SER A 118 -3.85 -5.96 -1.38
CA SER A 118 -3.32 -7.20 -0.79
C SER A 118 -2.61 -6.94 0.53
N VAL A 119 -1.82 -5.87 0.61
CA VAL A 119 -1.15 -5.48 1.85
C VAL A 119 -2.17 -5.28 2.97
N LEU A 120 -3.25 -4.56 2.69
CA LEU A 120 -4.29 -4.31 3.69
C LEU A 120 -5.01 -5.59 4.10
N ARG A 121 -5.25 -6.51 3.16
CA ARG A 121 -5.86 -7.80 3.47
C ARG A 121 -4.96 -8.65 4.35
N PHE A 122 -3.66 -8.70 4.07
CA PHE A 122 -2.71 -9.40 4.93
C PHE A 122 -2.66 -8.76 6.32
N ALA A 123 -2.66 -7.43 6.39
CA ALA A 123 -2.64 -6.72 7.68
C ALA A 123 -3.87 -7.07 8.52
N LYS A 124 -5.03 -7.12 7.89
CA LYS A 124 -6.27 -7.52 8.57
C LYS A 124 -6.19 -8.96 9.05
N ALA A 125 -5.68 -9.87 8.22
CA ALA A 125 -5.54 -11.28 8.58
C ALA A 125 -4.59 -11.49 9.75
N PHE A 126 -3.44 -10.82 9.73
CA PHE A 126 -2.45 -10.90 10.83
C PHE A 126 -2.79 -10.01 12.02
N LYS A 127 -3.80 -9.15 11.91
CA LYS A 127 -4.21 -8.19 12.94
C LYS A 127 -3.06 -7.26 13.34
N CYS A 128 -2.39 -6.71 12.35
CA CYS A 128 -1.25 -5.81 12.55
C CYS A 128 -1.40 -4.55 11.69
N GLU A 129 -0.46 -3.62 11.85
CA GLU A 129 -0.45 -2.41 11.03
C GLU A 129 -0.04 -2.72 9.61
N PRO A 130 -0.64 -2.05 8.60
CA PRO A 130 -0.27 -2.29 7.20
C PRO A 130 1.22 -2.09 6.90
N VAL A 131 1.88 -1.13 7.54
CA VAL A 131 3.30 -0.88 7.32
C VAL A 131 4.15 -2.08 7.77
N ASP A 132 3.71 -2.84 8.77
CA ASP A 132 4.42 -4.03 9.22
C ASP A 132 4.39 -5.15 8.18
N ILE A 133 3.36 -5.18 7.35
CA ILE A 133 3.26 -6.14 6.25
C ILE A 133 4.30 -5.82 5.17
N ILE A 134 4.53 -4.53 4.90
CA ILE A 134 5.45 -4.10 3.85
C ILE A 134 6.91 -4.36 4.25
N LYS A 135 7.24 -4.06 5.49
CA LYS A 135 8.61 -4.27 6.00
C LYS A 135 9.00 -5.76 5.94
#